data_e8c73cbb5ff54b0ede914a018d35fb26
#
_entry.id   e8c73cbb5ff54b0ede914a018d35fb26
#
_cell.length_a   1.000
_cell.length_b   1.000
_cell.length_c   1.000
_cell.angle_alpha   90.00
_cell.angle_beta   90.00
_cell.angle_gamma   90.00
#
_symmetry.space_group_name_H-M   'P 1'
#
loop_
_entity.id
_entity.type
_entity.pdbx_description
1 polymer ?
#
loop_
_entity_poly.entity_id
_entity_poly.type
_entity_poly.pdbx_seq_one_letter_code
_entity_poly.pdbx_strand_id
1 'polypeptide(L)'
;MNMTRKSFLGLSTLAALAGHRCFGFGGAKCSVYKGIPIGVITYSYRSMKPGAGKTLEYVLGSDLSSIELMSNDVEIDAGAPMNKLPWKMSKEDKAALAAWRLTVDVKRFEEVRAKYEAAGVSVHIVKYGDIGSKGLSDAEMDYRFKVARAMGADTITREIPDPKNIPGWWEAEGKRLAAFADKWGVNIAFHNHLQINATTYDGPLLGYSKRFMINYDIGHFTAANDTDPLDMVRKYHDRIVSIHIKDRCTKARGQKNLPFGQGDTPLTGLFALMVKEGWKFPCDIELEYAIPKDSDAVREVNISREYCKGKIG
;
A
#
# COMPACT_ATOMS: atom_id res chain seq x y z
N MET A 1 3.33 -10.96 59.26
CA MET A 1 4.53 -10.87 58.42
C MET A 1 4.09 -10.38 57.03
N ASN A 2 4.33 -9.09 56.76
CA ASN A 2 3.86 -8.38 55.57
C ASN A 2 4.70 -8.78 54.36
N MET A 3 4.06 -9.19 53.27
CA MET A 3 4.68 -9.18 51.94
C MET A 3 3.91 -8.26 51.02
N THR A 4 4.60 -7.23 50.63
CA THR A 4 4.24 -6.09 49.82
C THR A 4 3.88 -6.46 48.39
N ARG A 5 2.82 -5.82 47.87
CA ARG A 5 2.47 -5.72 46.47
C ARG A 5 3.63 -5.10 45.69
N LYS A 6 4.26 -5.84 44.77
CA LYS A 6 5.11 -5.27 43.71
C LYS A 6 4.31 -5.22 42.43
N SER A 7 4.19 -4.01 41.95
CA SER A 7 3.69 -3.49 40.73
C SER A 7 3.98 -4.36 39.49
N PHE A 8 2.93 -4.79 38.81
CA PHE A 8 3.00 -5.21 37.42
C PHE A 8 3.01 -3.93 36.57
N LEU A 9 4.19 -3.46 36.28
CA LEU A 9 4.40 -2.44 35.25
C LEU A 9 4.12 -3.10 33.90
N GLY A 10 3.13 -2.54 33.18
CA GLY A 10 2.73 -2.98 31.87
C GLY A 10 3.89 -2.89 30.89
N LEU A 11 4.19 -3.99 30.23
CA LEU A 11 4.86 -3.96 28.94
C LEU A 11 3.86 -3.38 27.92
N SER A 12 3.92 -2.06 27.75
CA SER A 12 3.46 -1.44 26.52
C SER A 12 4.30 -2.02 25.39
N THR A 13 3.67 -2.85 24.58
CA THR A 13 4.22 -3.24 23.28
C THR A 13 4.49 -1.94 22.50
N LEU A 14 5.75 -1.51 22.50
CA LEU A 14 6.25 -0.65 21.45
C LEU A 14 6.02 -1.42 20.15
N ALA A 15 5.01 -0.99 19.38
CA ALA A 15 4.99 -1.25 17.96
C ALA A 15 6.33 -0.69 17.46
N ALA A 16 7.22 -1.58 17.05
CA ALA A 16 8.44 -1.20 16.39
C ALA A 16 8.00 -0.49 15.12
N LEU A 17 7.95 0.84 15.20
CA LEU A 17 8.09 1.69 14.03
C LEU A 17 9.43 1.29 13.45
N ALA A 18 9.41 0.43 12.43
CA ALA A 18 10.55 0.19 11.58
C ALA A 18 10.91 1.56 11.02
N GLY A 19 11.79 2.25 11.71
CA GLY A 19 12.29 3.54 11.27
C GLY A 19 12.86 3.29 9.88
N HIS A 20 12.29 3.95 8.87
CA HIS A 20 12.83 3.96 7.52
C HIS A 20 14.24 4.56 7.62
N ARG A 21 15.21 3.71 7.92
CA ARG A 21 16.62 4.08 7.91
C ARG A 21 17.07 3.99 6.46
N CYS A 22 17.23 5.13 5.83
CA CYS A 22 17.99 5.22 4.60
C CYS A 22 19.43 4.85 4.92
N PHE A 23 19.77 3.57 4.84
CA PHE A 23 21.16 3.13 4.86
C PHE A 23 21.75 3.40 3.49
N GLY A 24 22.68 4.33 3.41
CA GLY A 24 23.42 4.67 2.20
C GLY A 24 24.41 3.58 1.74
N PHE A 25 23.92 2.37 1.57
CA PHE A 25 24.65 1.26 0.95
C PHE A 25 23.85 0.80 -0.26
N GLY A 26 24.28 1.21 -1.45
CA GLY A 26 23.86 0.63 -2.71
C GLY A 26 22.68 1.31 -3.43
N GLY A 27 22.88 2.42 -4.05
CA GLY A 27 22.12 2.85 -5.24
C GLY A 27 20.87 3.72 -5.04
N ALA A 28 19.95 3.45 -4.13
CA ALA A 28 18.76 4.27 -3.93
C ALA A 28 19.09 5.59 -3.23
N LYS A 29 18.57 6.70 -3.77
CA LYS A 29 18.56 7.96 -3.05
C LYS A 29 17.45 7.91 -1.99
N CYS A 30 17.75 8.45 -0.79
CA CYS A 30 16.75 8.53 0.27
C CYS A 30 15.58 9.44 -0.14
N SER A 31 14.37 8.87 -0.23
CA SER A 31 13.13 9.61 -0.51
C SER A 31 12.31 9.91 0.74
N VAL A 32 12.96 10.12 1.88
CA VAL A 32 12.33 10.53 3.14
C VAL A 32 12.60 12.01 3.39
N TYR A 33 11.55 12.81 3.44
CA TYR A 33 11.63 14.27 3.62
C TYR A 33 10.93 14.65 4.94
N LYS A 34 11.65 15.32 5.84
CA LYS A 34 11.18 15.62 7.23
C LYS A 34 10.53 14.42 7.94
N GLY A 35 11.02 13.22 7.67
CA GLY A 35 10.52 11.98 8.25
C GLY A 35 9.31 11.35 7.51
N ILE A 36 8.82 11.97 6.44
CA ILE A 36 7.74 11.43 5.60
C ILE A 36 8.38 10.63 4.47
N PRO A 37 8.16 9.30 4.38
CA PRO A 37 8.60 8.50 3.23
C PRO A 37 7.73 8.82 2.02
N ILE A 38 8.35 9.19 0.90
CA ILE A 38 7.68 9.26 -0.39
C ILE A 38 8.05 8.00 -1.16
N GLY A 39 7.03 7.20 -1.43
CA GLY A 39 7.12 5.94 -2.16
C GLY A 39 6.33 5.99 -3.46
N VAL A 40 6.11 4.81 -4.02
CA VAL A 40 5.31 4.61 -5.22
C VAL A 40 4.57 3.28 -5.14
N ILE A 41 3.34 3.22 -5.67
CA ILE A 41 2.72 1.93 -5.97
C ILE A 41 3.12 1.48 -7.37
N THR A 42 3.43 0.20 -7.54
CA THR A 42 3.84 -0.41 -8.83
C THR A 42 2.87 -0.08 -9.97
N TYR A 43 1.57 0.12 -9.70
CA TYR A 43 0.58 0.49 -10.71
C TYR A 43 0.95 1.74 -11.51
N SER A 44 1.75 2.63 -10.95
CA SER A 44 2.29 3.80 -11.66
C SER A 44 3.12 3.42 -12.89
N TYR A 45 3.75 2.24 -12.87
CA TYR A 45 4.56 1.70 -13.98
C TYR A 45 3.80 0.71 -14.89
N ARG A 46 2.45 0.65 -14.84
CA ARG A 46 1.61 -0.33 -15.55
C ARG A 46 1.75 -0.33 -17.08
N SER A 47 2.29 0.73 -17.66
CA SER A 47 2.61 0.83 -19.11
C SER A 47 3.97 0.24 -19.45
N MET A 48 4.78 -0.11 -18.46
CA MET A 48 6.14 -0.62 -18.62
C MET A 48 6.19 -2.14 -18.46
N LYS A 49 7.36 -2.73 -18.66
CA LYS A 49 7.54 -4.18 -18.54
C LYS A 49 7.36 -4.60 -17.07
N PRO A 50 6.48 -5.58 -16.77
CA PRO A 50 6.25 -6.03 -15.41
C PRO A 50 7.40 -6.90 -14.88
N GLY A 51 7.38 -7.14 -13.56
CA GLY A 51 8.31 -7.97 -12.81
C GLY A 51 9.09 -7.16 -11.78
N ALA A 52 9.30 -7.74 -10.60
CA ALA A 52 9.89 -7.03 -9.46
C ALA A 52 11.29 -6.49 -9.76
N GLY A 53 12.12 -7.23 -10.53
CA GLY A 53 13.44 -6.77 -10.93
C GLY A 53 13.37 -5.52 -11.83
N LYS A 54 12.42 -5.49 -12.79
CA LYS A 54 12.21 -4.31 -13.62
C LYS A 54 11.62 -3.16 -12.82
N THR A 55 10.67 -3.44 -11.95
CA THR A 55 10.11 -2.45 -11.05
C THR A 55 11.19 -1.81 -10.16
N LEU A 56 12.16 -2.60 -9.67
CA LEU A 56 13.29 -2.07 -8.90
C LEU A 56 14.11 -1.06 -9.73
N GLU A 57 14.41 -1.39 -11.01
CA GLU A 57 15.09 -0.44 -11.92
C GLU A 57 14.30 0.88 -12.04
N TYR A 58 12.97 0.80 -12.16
CA TYR A 58 12.10 1.99 -12.29
C TYR A 58 12.07 2.82 -11.00
N VAL A 59 11.98 2.17 -9.84
CA VAL A 59 12.03 2.84 -8.53
C VAL A 59 13.34 3.59 -8.35
N LEU A 60 14.47 2.95 -8.68
CA LEU A 60 15.79 3.58 -8.64
C LEU A 60 15.90 4.75 -9.64
N GLY A 61 15.39 4.55 -10.87
CA GLY A 61 15.34 5.61 -11.90
C GLY A 61 14.45 6.79 -11.53
N SER A 62 13.46 6.57 -10.64
CA SER A 62 12.60 7.62 -10.09
C SER A 62 13.16 8.26 -8.80
N ASP A 63 14.39 7.89 -8.39
CA ASP A 63 15.04 8.37 -7.16
C ASP A 63 14.20 8.10 -5.89
N LEU A 64 13.56 6.93 -5.80
CA LEU A 64 12.75 6.50 -4.67
C LEU A 64 13.41 5.37 -3.87
N SER A 65 13.06 5.27 -2.58
CA SER A 65 13.57 4.24 -1.66
C SER A 65 12.46 3.48 -0.93
N SER A 66 11.20 3.59 -1.39
CA SER A 66 10.05 2.93 -0.77
C SER A 66 9.00 2.57 -1.82
N ILE A 67 8.33 1.41 -1.65
CA ILE A 67 7.33 0.93 -2.61
C ILE A 67 6.21 0.11 -1.96
N GLU A 68 4.96 0.33 -2.43
CA GLU A 68 3.88 -0.63 -2.38
C GLU A 68 3.97 -1.51 -3.63
N LEU A 69 4.32 -2.78 -3.46
CA LEU A 69 4.62 -3.71 -4.55
C LEU A 69 3.42 -4.60 -4.86
N MET A 70 2.93 -4.53 -6.09
CA MET A 70 1.83 -5.40 -6.52
C MET A 70 2.29 -6.85 -6.65
N SER A 71 1.44 -7.78 -6.23
CA SER A 71 1.72 -9.21 -6.20
C SER A 71 2.14 -9.81 -7.55
N ASN A 72 1.56 -9.31 -8.65
CA ASN A 72 1.92 -9.80 -9.99
C ASN A 72 3.40 -9.58 -10.32
N ASP A 73 3.98 -8.45 -9.91
CA ASP A 73 5.40 -8.16 -10.16
C ASP A 73 6.31 -9.08 -9.35
N VAL A 74 5.95 -9.30 -8.07
CA VAL A 74 6.67 -10.23 -7.19
C VAL A 74 6.61 -11.66 -7.73
N GLU A 75 5.41 -12.11 -8.12
CA GLU A 75 5.16 -13.46 -8.60
C GLU A 75 5.86 -13.75 -9.94
N ILE A 76 5.91 -12.77 -10.86
CA ILE A 76 6.64 -12.91 -12.13
C ILE A 76 8.12 -13.23 -11.87
N ASP A 77 8.79 -12.49 -11.01
CA ASP A 77 10.21 -12.72 -10.70
C ASP A 77 10.45 -14.00 -9.89
N ALA A 78 9.46 -14.44 -9.12
CA ALA A 78 9.50 -15.74 -8.46
C ALA A 78 9.21 -16.91 -9.41
N GLY A 79 8.94 -16.65 -10.70
CA GLY A 79 8.73 -17.65 -11.75
C GLY A 79 7.29 -18.09 -11.93
N ALA A 80 6.32 -17.23 -11.60
CA ALA A 80 4.92 -17.52 -11.86
C ALA A 80 4.64 -17.69 -13.37
N PRO A 81 3.73 -18.60 -13.75
CA PRO A 81 3.34 -18.80 -15.14
C PRO A 81 2.40 -17.70 -15.62
N MET A 82 2.88 -16.46 -15.60
CA MET A 82 2.10 -15.30 -16.01
C MET A 82 2.97 -14.28 -16.75
N ASN A 83 2.39 -13.67 -17.77
CA ASN A 83 2.99 -12.59 -18.57
C ASN A 83 2.03 -11.42 -18.77
N LYS A 84 0.89 -11.43 -18.12
CA LYS A 84 -0.19 -10.45 -18.20
C LYS A 84 -0.66 -10.08 -16.80
N LEU A 85 -1.25 -8.90 -16.69
CA LEU A 85 -1.91 -8.48 -15.47
C LEU A 85 -3.07 -9.43 -15.12
N PRO A 86 -3.33 -9.75 -13.85
CA PRO A 86 -4.30 -10.78 -13.43
C PRO A 86 -5.69 -10.62 -14.03
N TRP A 87 -6.17 -9.38 -14.21
CA TRP A 87 -7.49 -9.10 -14.81
C TRP A 87 -7.54 -9.29 -16.33
N LYS A 88 -6.39 -9.48 -17.00
CA LYS A 88 -6.27 -9.78 -18.44
C LYS A 88 -5.99 -11.26 -18.71
N MET A 89 -5.90 -12.09 -17.67
CA MET A 89 -5.62 -13.53 -17.78
C MET A 89 -6.88 -14.32 -18.15
N SER A 90 -6.72 -15.38 -18.94
CA SER A 90 -7.76 -16.37 -19.21
C SER A 90 -8.12 -17.17 -17.94
N LYS A 91 -9.17 -17.96 -18.00
CA LYS A 91 -9.55 -18.85 -16.89
C LYS A 91 -8.47 -19.92 -16.66
N GLU A 92 -7.91 -20.44 -17.72
CA GLU A 92 -6.84 -21.45 -17.73
C GLU A 92 -5.56 -20.89 -17.12
N ASP A 93 -5.14 -19.68 -17.51
CA ASP A 93 -3.98 -18.99 -16.94
C ASP A 93 -4.14 -18.74 -15.43
N LYS A 94 -5.34 -18.33 -15.01
CA LYS A 94 -5.67 -18.16 -13.58
C LYS A 94 -5.59 -19.46 -12.80
N ALA A 95 -6.06 -20.58 -13.38
CA ALA A 95 -5.97 -21.89 -12.75
C ALA A 95 -4.50 -22.35 -12.63
N ALA A 96 -3.69 -22.16 -13.68
CA ALA A 96 -2.27 -22.47 -13.65
C ALA A 96 -1.54 -21.64 -12.59
N LEU A 97 -1.84 -20.35 -12.48
CA LEU A 97 -1.29 -19.47 -11.44
C LEU A 97 -1.70 -19.93 -10.03
N ALA A 98 -2.96 -20.30 -9.83
CA ALA A 98 -3.44 -20.80 -8.54
C ALA A 98 -2.71 -22.11 -8.14
N ALA A 99 -2.52 -23.04 -9.05
CA ALA A 99 -1.76 -24.25 -8.81
C ALA A 99 -0.29 -23.97 -8.47
N TRP A 100 0.36 -23.06 -9.21
CA TRP A 100 1.74 -22.64 -8.95
C TRP A 100 1.90 -22.01 -7.56
N ARG A 101 0.98 -21.16 -7.15
CA ARG A 101 0.98 -20.51 -5.82
C ARG A 101 0.99 -21.49 -4.65
N LEU A 102 0.40 -22.68 -4.83
CA LEU A 102 0.38 -23.73 -3.80
C LEU A 102 1.67 -24.55 -3.71
N THR A 103 2.55 -24.44 -4.70
CA THR A 103 3.74 -25.29 -4.82
C THR A 103 5.06 -24.51 -4.86
N VAL A 104 5.00 -23.19 -5.05
CA VAL A 104 6.21 -22.36 -5.15
C VAL A 104 6.98 -22.32 -3.82
N ASP A 105 8.32 -22.41 -3.91
CA ASP A 105 9.19 -22.22 -2.76
C ASP A 105 9.23 -20.74 -2.35
N VAL A 106 8.90 -20.49 -1.10
CA VAL A 106 8.90 -19.14 -0.48
C VAL A 106 10.27 -18.46 -0.57
N LYS A 107 11.38 -19.20 -0.59
CA LYS A 107 12.73 -18.65 -0.75
C LYS A 107 12.88 -17.79 -2.00
N ARG A 108 12.14 -18.04 -3.06
CA ARG A 108 12.16 -17.19 -4.27
C ARG A 108 11.74 -15.76 -3.99
N PHE A 109 10.82 -15.56 -3.06
CA PHE A 109 10.38 -14.23 -2.64
C PHE A 109 11.41 -13.56 -1.72
N GLU A 110 12.08 -14.33 -0.87
CA GLU A 110 13.21 -13.82 -0.06
C GLU A 110 14.37 -13.36 -0.93
N GLU A 111 14.64 -14.06 -2.05
CA GLU A 111 15.64 -13.65 -3.04
C GLU A 111 15.24 -12.33 -3.75
N VAL A 112 13.95 -12.14 -4.07
CA VAL A 112 13.46 -10.86 -4.59
C VAL A 112 13.63 -9.75 -3.56
N ARG A 113 13.24 -10.00 -2.30
CA ARG A 113 13.44 -9.07 -1.19
C ARG A 113 14.89 -8.65 -1.04
N ALA A 114 15.82 -9.60 -1.04
CA ALA A 114 17.25 -9.34 -0.89
C ALA A 114 17.78 -8.36 -1.95
N LYS A 115 17.27 -8.40 -3.18
CA LYS A 115 17.63 -7.44 -4.24
C LYS A 115 17.17 -6.02 -3.89
N TYR A 116 15.96 -5.87 -3.38
CA TYR A 116 15.41 -4.58 -2.95
C TYR A 116 16.19 -4.01 -1.76
N GLU A 117 16.47 -4.83 -0.75
CA GLU A 117 17.26 -4.43 0.42
C GLU A 117 18.69 -4.03 0.04
N ALA A 118 19.35 -4.81 -0.82
CA ALA A 118 20.68 -4.48 -1.33
C ALA A 118 20.72 -3.17 -2.11
N ALA A 119 19.62 -2.82 -2.78
CA ALA A 119 19.46 -1.55 -3.48
C ALA A 119 19.02 -0.38 -2.56
N GLY A 120 18.74 -0.64 -1.29
CA GLY A 120 18.25 0.36 -0.34
C GLY A 120 16.78 0.76 -0.53
N VAL A 121 15.98 -0.11 -1.15
CA VAL A 121 14.54 0.09 -1.36
C VAL A 121 13.74 -0.76 -0.38
N SER A 122 12.84 -0.12 0.37
CA SER A 122 11.93 -0.78 1.32
C SER A 122 10.62 -1.17 0.64
N VAL A 123 10.25 -2.46 0.72
CA VAL A 123 8.91 -2.93 0.36
C VAL A 123 8.07 -2.90 1.63
N HIS A 124 7.23 -1.86 1.80
CA HIS A 124 6.43 -1.71 3.02
C HIS A 124 5.06 -2.39 2.91
N ILE A 125 4.55 -2.58 1.71
CA ILE A 125 3.27 -3.23 1.41
C ILE A 125 3.42 -4.17 0.22
N VAL A 126 2.74 -5.33 0.28
CA VAL A 126 2.46 -6.16 -0.89
C VAL A 126 0.96 -6.09 -1.19
N LYS A 127 0.58 -5.71 -2.42
CA LYS A 127 -0.83 -5.61 -2.81
C LYS A 127 -1.36 -6.93 -3.34
N TYR A 128 -2.30 -7.52 -2.61
CA TYR A 128 -3.16 -8.64 -3.04
C TYR A 128 -4.62 -8.18 -3.03
N GLY A 129 -5.09 -7.57 -4.12
CA GLY A 129 -6.43 -6.99 -4.19
C GLY A 129 -7.57 -8.00 -3.98
N ASP A 130 -7.29 -9.29 -4.14
CA ASP A 130 -8.24 -10.40 -3.99
C ASP A 130 -8.21 -11.07 -2.60
N ILE A 131 -7.32 -10.69 -1.70
CA ILE A 131 -7.25 -11.32 -0.37
C ILE A 131 -8.57 -11.16 0.38
N GLY A 132 -9.06 -12.24 1.02
CA GLY A 132 -10.36 -12.23 1.67
C GLY A 132 -11.56 -12.14 0.72
N SER A 133 -11.39 -12.53 -0.55
CA SER A 133 -12.49 -12.68 -1.50
C SER A 133 -13.15 -14.04 -1.37
N LYS A 134 -14.44 -14.10 -1.72
CA LYS A 134 -15.21 -15.36 -1.74
C LYS A 134 -14.54 -16.41 -2.65
N GLY A 135 -14.42 -17.62 -2.15
CA GLY A 135 -13.90 -18.76 -2.91
C GLY A 135 -12.40 -19.00 -2.79
N LEU A 136 -11.62 -18.12 -2.13
CA LEU A 136 -10.25 -18.44 -1.79
C LEU A 136 -10.20 -19.57 -0.74
N SER A 137 -9.41 -20.62 -1.00
CA SER A 137 -9.11 -21.65 -0.02
C SER A 137 -8.20 -21.11 1.10
N ASP A 138 -8.11 -21.84 2.21
CA ASP A 138 -7.19 -21.49 3.30
C ASP A 138 -5.73 -21.54 2.85
N ALA A 139 -5.38 -22.47 1.98
CA ALA A 139 -4.03 -22.57 1.43
C ALA A 139 -3.68 -21.36 0.54
N GLU A 140 -4.60 -20.88 -0.27
CA GLU A 140 -4.41 -19.67 -1.09
C GLU A 140 -4.38 -18.41 -0.24
N MET A 141 -5.15 -18.35 0.85
CA MET A 141 -5.08 -17.26 1.82
C MET A 141 -3.71 -17.26 2.51
N ASP A 142 -3.29 -18.40 3.05
CA ASP A 142 -2.02 -18.59 3.76
C ASP A 142 -0.81 -18.23 2.86
N TYR A 143 -0.86 -18.60 1.58
CA TYR A 143 0.16 -18.24 0.60
C TYR A 143 0.39 -16.72 0.52
N ARG A 144 -0.67 -15.91 0.46
CA ARG A 144 -0.54 -14.44 0.35
C ARG A 144 0.14 -13.83 1.55
N PHE A 145 -0.16 -14.33 2.74
CA PHE A 145 0.51 -13.90 3.98
C PHE A 145 1.97 -14.36 4.02
N LYS A 146 2.28 -15.57 3.57
CA LYS A 146 3.66 -16.07 3.44
C LYS A 146 4.48 -15.18 2.52
N VAL A 147 3.93 -14.80 1.37
CA VAL A 147 4.62 -13.91 0.43
C VAL A 147 4.87 -12.54 1.06
N ALA A 148 3.87 -11.92 1.71
CA ALA A 148 4.08 -10.64 2.38
C ALA A 148 5.21 -10.71 3.41
N ARG A 149 5.23 -11.76 4.25
CA ARG A 149 6.30 -11.96 5.23
C ARG A 149 7.66 -12.20 4.59
N ALA A 150 7.74 -13.01 3.53
CA ALA A 150 8.97 -13.27 2.79
C ALA A 150 9.52 -12.00 2.15
N MET A 151 8.64 -11.13 1.65
CA MET A 151 9.00 -9.82 1.10
C MET A 151 9.36 -8.78 2.17
N GLY A 152 9.21 -9.10 3.47
CA GLY A 152 9.49 -8.19 4.58
C GLY A 152 8.38 -7.16 4.83
N ALA A 153 7.26 -7.26 4.13
CA ALA A 153 6.11 -6.40 4.35
C ALA A 153 5.31 -6.83 5.58
N ASP A 154 4.84 -5.87 6.35
CA ASP A 154 3.96 -6.07 7.50
C ASP A 154 2.48 -5.83 7.18
N THR A 155 2.18 -5.44 5.94
CA THR A 155 0.86 -5.05 5.49
C THR A 155 0.57 -5.61 4.09
N ILE A 156 -0.67 -6.09 3.91
CA ILE A 156 -1.24 -6.42 2.60
C ILE A 156 -2.36 -5.43 2.33
N THR A 157 -2.36 -4.79 1.15
CA THR A 157 -3.49 -3.96 0.71
C THR A 157 -4.48 -4.76 -0.11
N ARG A 158 -5.74 -4.44 0.08
CA ARG A 158 -6.88 -4.92 -0.71
C ARG A 158 -7.90 -3.80 -0.93
N GLU A 159 -8.75 -3.98 -1.92
CA GLU A 159 -9.89 -3.08 -2.12
C GLU A 159 -10.86 -3.15 -0.94
N ILE A 160 -11.35 -2.00 -0.46
CA ILE A 160 -12.42 -1.98 0.56
C ILE A 160 -13.68 -2.66 0.00
N PRO A 161 -14.37 -3.52 0.76
CA PRO A 161 -15.69 -3.99 0.37
C PRO A 161 -16.65 -2.82 0.14
N ASP A 162 -17.66 -3.00 -0.70
CA ASP A 162 -18.74 -2.01 -0.81
C ASP A 162 -19.22 -1.63 0.60
N PRO A 163 -19.18 -0.34 0.98
CA PRO A 163 -19.57 0.09 2.33
C PRO A 163 -20.94 -0.42 2.80
N LYS A 164 -21.89 -0.58 1.87
CA LYS A 164 -23.23 -1.11 2.15
C LYS A 164 -23.21 -2.60 2.54
N ASN A 165 -22.18 -3.34 2.10
CA ASN A 165 -22.06 -4.78 2.28
C ASN A 165 -21.02 -5.18 3.33
N ILE A 166 -20.38 -4.22 4.03
CA ILE A 166 -19.33 -4.52 5.03
C ILE A 166 -19.81 -5.54 6.09
N PRO A 167 -21.00 -5.43 6.70
CA PRO A 167 -21.45 -6.44 7.66
C PRO A 167 -21.60 -7.83 7.03
N GLY A 168 -22.18 -7.94 5.83
CA GLY A 168 -22.33 -9.22 5.13
C GLY A 168 -20.98 -9.81 4.71
N TRP A 169 -20.07 -8.99 4.24
CA TRP A 169 -18.70 -9.41 3.94
C TRP A 169 -17.98 -9.91 5.20
N TRP A 170 -18.14 -9.22 6.34
CA TRP A 170 -17.54 -9.66 7.60
C TRP A 170 -18.01 -11.06 7.99
N GLU A 171 -19.30 -11.32 7.92
CA GLU A 171 -19.86 -12.64 8.25
C GLU A 171 -19.39 -13.74 7.28
N ALA A 172 -19.27 -13.41 6.00
CA ALA A 172 -18.89 -14.37 4.97
C ALA A 172 -17.38 -14.66 4.91
N GLU A 173 -16.54 -13.61 4.95
CA GLU A 173 -15.11 -13.68 4.64
C GLU A 173 -14.22 -12.92 5.63
N GLY A 174 -14.70 -11.83 6.22
CA GLY A 174 -13.90 -10.92 7.01
C GLY A 174 -13.37 -11.56 8.29
N LYS A 175 -14.17 -12.38 8.99
CA LYS A 175 -13.75 -13.11 10.20
C LYS A 175 -12.58 -14.04 9.91
N ARG A 176 -12.64 -14.74 8.79
CA ARG A 176 -11.59 -15.64 8.34
C ARG A 176 -10.33 -14.87 7.99
N LEU A 177 -10.44 -13.77 7.25
CA LEU A 177 -9.32 -12.90 6.91
C LEU A 177 -8.65 -12.34 8.18
N ALA A 178 -9.42 -11.89 9.16
CA ALA A 178 -8.90 -11.39 10.44
C ALA A 178 -8.10 -12.46 11.19
N ALA A 179 -8.60 -13.72 11.22
CA ALA A 179 -7.89 -14.83 11.85
C ALA A 179 -6.52 -15.12 11.18
N PHE A 180 -6.46 -15.06 9.84
CA PHE A 180 -5.18 -15.18 9.12
C PHE A 180 -4.26 -13.99 9.38
N ALA A 181 -4.78 -12.77 9.42
CA ALA A 181 -4.01 -11.57 9.73
C ALA A 181 -3.37 -11.66 11.13
N ASP A 182 -4.12 -12.11 12.13
CA ASP A 182 -3.62 -12.36 13.49
C ASP A 182 -2.59 -13.48 13.53
N LYS A 183 -2.86 -14.62 12.88
CA LYS A 183 -1.92 -15.76 12.77
C LYS A 183 -0.56 -15.33 12.24
N TRP A 184 -0.55 -14.50 11.19
CA TRP A 184 0.68 -14.10 10.52
C TRP A 184 1.30 -12.80 11.07
N GLY A 185 0.60 -12.08 11.94
CA GLY A 185 1.04 -10.78 12.42
C GLY A 185 1.14 -9.72 11.32
N VAL A 186 0.30 -9.83 10.27
CA VAL A 186 0.29 -8.94 9.09
C VAL A 186 -0.99 -8.15 9.08
N ASN A 187 -0.91 -6.86 8.80
CA ASN A 187 -2.06 -5.99 8.68
C ASN A 187 -2.76 -6.16 7.33
N ILE A 188 -4.06 -5.90 7.32
CA ILE A 188 -4.86 -5.78 6.10
C ILE A 188 -5.28 -4.33 5.97
N ALA A 189 -4.78 -3.64 4.97
CA ALA A 189 -5.12 -2.25 4.71
C ALA A 189 -6.16 -2.14 3.59
N PHE A 190 -7.27 -1.49 3.88
CA PHE A 190 -8.36 -1.28 2.92
C PHE A 190 -8.09 -0.05 2.08
N HIS A 191 -7.89 -0.28 0.78
CA HIS A 191 -7.73 0.76 -0.23
C HIS A 191 -9.09 1.22 -0.73
N ASN A 192 -9.28 2.52 -0.83
CA ASN A 192 -10.49 3.12 -1.36
C ASN A 192 -10.32 3.64 -2.79
N HIS A 193 -11.38 3.49 -3.58
CA HIS A 193 -11.65 4.30 -4.76
C HIS A 193 -12.73 5.35 -4.47
N LEU A 194 -13.68 5.54 -5.41
CA LEU A 194 -14.75 6.55 -5.29
C LEU A 194 -15.91 6.14 -4.37
N GLN A 195 -15.90 4.90 -3.84
CA GLN A 195 -17.04 4.30 -3.12
C GLN A 195 -17.16 4.71 -1.66
N ILE A 196 -16.15 5.37 -1.09
CA ILE A 196 -16.18 5.78 0.31
C ILE A 196 -16.61 7.25 0.46
N ASN A 197 -17.09 7.57 1.66
CA ASN A 197 -17.38 8.92 2.11
C ASN A 197 -16.77 9.18 3.51
N ALA A 198 -16.97 10.38 4.05
CA ALA A 198 -16.39 10.79 5.33
C ALA A 198 -16.79 9.94 6.54
N THR A 199 -17.86 9.13 6.45
CA THR A 199 -18.35 8.29 7.53
C THR A 199 -18.16 6.79 7.31
N THR A 200 -17.55 6.39 6.20
CA THR A 200 -17.39 4.97 5.85
C THR A 200 -16.65 4.18 6.93
N TYR A 201 -15.60 4.75 7.50
CA TYR A 201 -14.82 4.10 8.55
C TYR A 201 -15.37 4.32 9.98
N ASP A 202 -16.47 5.09 10.15
CA ASP A 202 -17.21 5.18 11.40
C ASP A 202 -18.02 3.91 11.68
N GLY A 203 -18.25 3.12 10.63
CA GLY A 203 -18.87 1.81 10.73
C GLY A 203 -17.96 0.76 11.37
N PRO A 204 -18.42 -0.51 11.40
CA PRO A 204 -17.78 -1.55 12.19
C PRO A 204 -16.45 -2.07 11.62
N LEU A 205 -16.06 -1.71 10.38
CA LEU A 205 -14.94 -2.34 9.65
C LEU A 205 -13.64 -2.36 10.46
N LEU A 206 -13.22 -1.20 10.96
CA LEU A 206 -11.97 -1.10 11.73
C LEU A 206 -12.07 -1.70 13.13
N GLY A 207 -13.28 -1.85 13.66
CA GLY A 207 -13.54 -2.48 14.94
C GLY A 207 -13.50 -4.01 14.91
N TYR A 208 -13.63 -4.61 13.73
CA TYR A 208 -13.63 -6.06 13.58
C TYR A 208 -12.29 -6.73 13.85
N SER A 209 -11.18 -6.03 13.62
CA SER A 209 -9.84 -6.52 13.92
C SER A 209 -8.86 -5.38 14.17
N LYS A 210 -7.92 -5.59 15.11
CA LYS A 210 -6.78 -4.67 15.33
C LYS A 210 -5.83 -4.62 14.12
N ARG A 211 -5.88 -5.64 13.25
CA ARG A 211 -5.10 -5.74 12.01
C ARG A 211 -5.75 -5.07 10.81
N PHE A 212 -6.99 -4.60 10.96
CA PHE A 212 -7.67 -3.90 9.86
C PHE A 212 -7.28 -2.42 9.89
N MET A 213 -6.59 -1.99 8.86
CA MET A 213 -5.96 -0.69 8.71
C MET A 213 -6.49 0.00 7.44
N ILE A 214 -6.02 1.19 7.18
CA ILE A 214 -6.43 2.02 6.03
C ILE A 214 -5.21 2.26 5.14
N ASN A 215 -5.34 1.96 3.85
CA ASN A 215 -4.54 2.51 2.77
C ASN A 215 -5.41 3.58 2.11
N TYR A 216 -5.18 4.83 2.49
CA TYR A 216 -6.06 5.94 2.11
C TYR A 216 -5.68 6.54 0.78
N ASP A 217 -6.56 6.48 -0.21
CA ASP A 217 -6.40 7.23 -1.45
C ASP A 217 -7.07 8.60 -1.34
N ILE A 218 -6.25 9.62 -1.08
CA ILE A 218 -6.72 10.98 -0.89
C ILE A 218 -7.23 11.61 -2.18
N GLY A 219 -6.68 11.22 -3.35
CA GLY A 219 -7.14 11.75 -4.64
C GLY A 219 -8.50 11.20 -5.05
N HIS A 220 -8.75 9.92 -4.82
CA HIS A 220 -10.07 9.33 -5.03
C HIS A 220 -11.11 9.94 -4.09
N PHE A 221 -10.75 10.19 -2.84
CA PHE A 221 -11.65 10.84 -1.89
C PHE A 221 -11.98 12.27 -2.33
N THR A 222 -10.98 13.06 -2.73
CA THR A 222 -11.15 14.43 -3.26
C THR A 222 -12.09 14.45 -4.46
N ALA A 223 -11.97 13.46 -5.35
CA ALA A 223 -12.82 13.39 -6.55
C ALA A 223 -14.26 12.98 -6.26
N ALA A 224 -14.54 12.26 -5.17
CA ALA A 224 -15.85 11.69 -4.88
C ALA A 224 -16.67 12.50 -3.87
N ASN A 225 -16.02 13.30 -3.02
CA ASN A 225 -16.65 13.92 -1.86
C ASN A 225 -16.48 15.46 -1.87
N ASP A 226 -17.45 16.14 -1.27
CA ASP A 226 -17.44 17.61 -1.11
C ASP A 226 -16.91 18.04 0.28
N THR A 227 -16.32 17.11 1.05
CA THR A 227 -15.73 17.35 2.38
C THR A 227 -14.21 17.42 2.31
N ASP A 228 -13.57 18.09 3.28
CA ASP A 228 -12.11 18.17 3.34
C ASP A 228 -11.46 16.77 3.48
N PRO A 229 -10.66 16.32 2.51
CA PRO A 229 -9.98 15.02 2.59
C PRO A 229 -9.05 14.90 3.80
N LEU A 230 -8.55 16.02 4.33
CA LEU A 230 -7.65 16.05 5.48
C LEU A 230 -8.35 15.70 6.79
N ASP A 231 -9.67 15.82 6.87
CA ASP A 231 -10.43 15.39 8.05
C ASP A 231 -10.39 13.89 8.24
N MET A 232 -10.35 13.11 7.15
CA MET A 232 -10.11 11.67 7.20
C MET A 232 -8.74 11.35 7.80
N VAL A 233 -7.70 12.09 7.39
CA VAL A 233 -6.35 11.91 7.91
C VAL A 233 -6.29 12.27 9.40
N ARG A 234 -6.88 13.40 9.81
CA ARG A 234 -6.94 13.82 11.23
C ARG A 234 -7.65 12.77 12.09
N LYS A 235 -8.74 12.23 11.59
CA LYS A 235 -9.61 11.30 12.34
C LYS A 235 -9.02 9.90 12.47
N TYR A 236 -8.32 9.41 11.44
CA TYR A 236 -7.90 8.01 11.35
C TYR A 236 -6.38 7.83 11.26
N HIS A 237 -5.58 8.84 11.59
CA HIS A 237 -4.11 8.80 11.46
C HIS A 237 -3.46 7.60 12.16
N ASP A 238 -4.02 7.10 13.26
CA ASP A 238 -3.55 5.92 14.01
C ASP A 238 -3.90 4.58 13.33
N ARG A 239 -4.74 4.62 12.32
CA ARG A 239 -5.17 3.45 11.53
C ARG A 239 -4.69 3.53 10.08
N ILE A 240 -4.13 4.64 9.63
CA ILE A 240 -3.55 4.79 8.31
C ILE A 240 -2.14 4.19 8.30
N VAL A 241 -1.89 3.24 7.40
CA VAL A 241 -0.57 2.62 7.18
C VAL A 241 0.15 3.18 5.95
N SER A 242 -0.58 3.74 5.00
CA SER A 242 -0.06 4.46 3.85
C SER A 242 -1.14 5.33 3.22
N ILE A 243 -0.73 6.35 2.48
CA ILE A 243 -1.63 7.18 1.67
C ILE A 243 -1.20 7.07 0.20
N HIS A 244 -2.14 6.72 -0.69
CA HIS A 244 -1.93 6.93 -2.12
C HIS A 244 -2.13 8.40 -2.43
N ILE A 245 -1.07 9.02 -2.92
CA ILE A 245 -1.06 10.42 -3.35
C ILE A 245 -1.13 10.48 -4.88
N LYS A 246 -2.16 11.12 -5.36
CA LYS A 246 -2.38 11.48 -6.75
C LYS A 246 -3.08 12.82 -6.82
N ASP A 247 -2.98 13.53 -7.93
CA ASP A 247 -3.70 14.79 -8.06
C ASP A 247 -4.93 14.62 -8.94
N ARG A 248 -6.09 14.96 -8.38
CA ARG A 248 -7.38 14.82 -9.06
C ARG A 248 -8.21 16.07 -8.92
N CYS A 249 -9.04 16.29 -9.94
CA CYS A 249 -10.10 17.30 -9.83
C CYS A 249 -11.24 16.82 -8.93
N THR A 250 -11.88 17.76 -8.24
CA THR A 250 -13.15 17.54 -7.55
C THR A 250 -14.25 17.10 -8.51
N LYS A 251 -15.38 16.65 -7.95
CA LYS A 251 -16.56 16.29 -8.74
C LYS A 251 -17.05 17.46 -9.63
N ALA A 252 -17.05 18.67 -9.08
CA ALA A 252 -17.43 19.88 -9.82
C ALA A 252 -16.54 20.19 -11.02
N ARG A 253 -15.27 19.75 -11.00
CA ARG A 253 -14.30 19.91 -12.07
C ARG A 253 -14.09 18.63 -12.93
N GLY A 254 -14.99 17.64 -12.81
CA GLY A 254 -15.06 16.47 -13.67
C GLY A 254 -14.15 15.31 -13.27
N GLN A 255 -13.67 15.26 -12.03
CA GLN A 255 -12.96 14.11 -11.42
C GLN A 255 -11.74 13.60 -12.20
N LYS A 256 -11.09 14.43 -13.00
CA LYS A 256 -9.95 14.04 -13.83
C LYS A 256 -8.71 13.76 -12.99
N ASN A 257 -7.93 12.76 -13.37
CA ASN A 257 -6.56 12.58 -12.90
C ASN A 257 -5.64 13.53 -13.67
N LEU A 258 -4.79 14.25 -12.97
CA LEU A 258 -3.91 15.27 -13.53
C LEU A 258 -2.48 15.10 -13.00
N PRO A 259 -1.46 15.65 -13.68
CA PRO A 259 -0.13 15.79 -13.10
C PRO A 259 -0.17 16.58 -11.79
N PHE A 260 0.74 16.26 -10.87
CA PHE A 260 0.81 16.88 -9.55
C PHE A 260 0.89 18.42 -9.62
N GLY A 261 0.09 19.10 -8.84
CA GLY A 261 -0.05 20.55 -8.80
C GLY A 261 -1.08 21.15 -9.76
N GLN A 262 -1.79 20.33 -10.53
CA GLN A 262 -2.80 20.77 -11.49
C GLN A 262 -4.25 20.43 -11.09
N GLY A 263 -4.41 19.57 -10.10
CA GLY A 263 -5.72 19.15 -9.56
C GLY A 263 -6.13 19.92 -8.31
N ASP A 264 -7.02 19.31 -7.56
CA ASP A 264 -7.62 19.86 -6.33
C ASP A 264 -7.26 19.06 -5.08
N THR A 265 -6.49 17.96 -5.22
CA THR A 265 -6.08 17.16 -4.06
C THR A 265 -5.19 18.01 -3.14
N PRO A 266 -5.51 18.16 -1.85
CA PRO A 266 -4.82 19.09 -0.96
C PRO A 266 -3.47 18.56 -0.50
N LEU A 267 -2.57 18.17 -1.42
CA LEU A 267 -1.27 17.54 -1.13
C LEU A 267 -0.38 18.43 -0.27
N THR A 268 -0.33 19.74 -0.56
CA THR A 268 0.43 20.70 0.27
C THR A 268 -0.08 20.73 1.71
N GLY A 269 -1.42 20.72 1.89
CA GLY A 269 -2.05 20.67 3.21
C GLY A 269 -1.79 19.35 3.94
N LEU A 270 -1.82 18.23 3.20
CA LEU A 270 -1.48 16.91 3.74
C LEU A 270 -0.06 16.90 4.33
N PHE A 271 0.93 17.31 3.55
CA PHE A 271 2.32 17.31 4.00
C PHE A 271 2.56 18.27 5.17
N ALA A 272 1.97 19.47 5.12
CA ALA A 272 2.04 20.42 6.23
C ALA A 272 1.42 19.84 7.52
N LEU A 273 0.29 19.15 7.41
CA LEU A 273 -0.36 18.47 8.53
C LEU A 273 0.52 17.34 9.07
N MET A 274 1.06 16.47 8.21
CA MET A 274 1.92 15.37 8.62
C MET A 274 3.19 15.86 9.32
N VAL A 275 3.84 16.91 8.81
CA VAL A 275 5.02 17.53 9.45
C VAL A 275 4.66 18.10 10.82
N LYS A 276 3.55 18.84 10.91
CA LYS A 276 3.07 19.46 12.16
C LYS A 276 2.80 18.44 13.25
N GLU A 277 2.09 17.36 12.90
CA GLU A 277 1.66 16.32 13.85
C GLU A 277 2.72 15.21 14.05
N GLY A 278 3.81 15.23 13.27
CA GLY A 278 4.89 14.25 13.33
C GLY A 278 4.53 12.88 12.76
N TRP A 279 3.50 12.78 11.92
CA TRP A 279 3.08 11.52 11.30
C TRP A 279 4.04 11.10 10.20
N LYS A 280 4.34 9.78 10.13
CA LYS A 280 5.42 9.22 9.30
C LYS A 280 4.99 8.03 8.44
N PHE A 281 3.69 7.83 8.23
CA PHE A 281 3.24 6.79 7.32
C PHE A 281 3.65 7.14 5.87
N PRO A 282 3.96 6.12 5.03
CA PRO A 282 4.35 6.34 3.63
C PRO A 282 3.26 7.05 2.83
N CYS A 283 3.71 7.89 1.89
CA CYS A 283 2.87 8.50 0.85
C CYS A 283 3.33 7.95 -0.50
N ASP A 284 2.52 7.08 -1.11
CA ASP A 284 2.85 6.39 -2.34
C ASP A 284 2.27 7.11 -3.56
N ILE A 285 3.15 7.55 -4.46
CA ILE A 285 2.77 8.16 -5.72
C ILE A 285 1.98 7.14 -6.55
N GLU A 286 0.79 7.52 -7.00
CA GLU A 286 0.02 6.74 -7.95
C GLU A 286 -0.32 7.57 -9.19
N LEU A 287 0.29 7.21 -10.32
CA LEU A 287 0.02 7.87 -11.59
C LEU A 287 -1.20 7.24 -12.25
N GLU A 288 -2.27 8.02 -12.42
CA GLU A 288 -3.46 7.58 -13.14
C GLU A 288 -3.84 8.48 -14.33
N TYR A 289 -3.11 9.58 -14.54
CA TYR A 289 -3.26 10.37 -15.76
C TYR A 289 -2.55 9.74 -16.95
N ALA A 290 -2.89 10.16 -18.15
CA ALA A 290 -2.23 9.70 -19.36
C ALA A 290 -0.79 10.26 -19.42
N ILE A 291 0.19 9.36 -19.47
CA ILE A 291 1.60 9.74 -19.61
C ILE A 291 1.79 10.50 -20.94
N PRO A 292 2.42 11.69 -20.93
CA PRO A 292 2.72 12.42 -22.15
C PRO A 292 3.54 11.59 -23.15
N LYS A 293 3.34 11.82 -24.45
CA LYS A 293 3.99 11.02 -25.51
C LYS A 293 5.53 11.14 -25.53
N ASP A 294 6.05 12.25 -25.03
CA ASP A 294 7.48 12.57 -24.91
C ASP A 294 8.06 12.26 -23.53
N SER A 295 7.31 11.51 -22.70
CA SER A 295 7.68 11.12 -21.36
C SER A 295 7.46 9.61 -21.13
N ASP A 296 7.85 9.13 -19.97
CA ASP A 296 7.58 7.77 -19.49
C ASP A 296 7.20 7.80 -17.99
N ALA A 297 6.78 6.64 -17.47
CA ALA A 297 6.31 6.55 -16.09
C ALA A 297 7.43 6.82 -15.08
N VAL A 298 8.69 6.49 -15.36
CA VAL A 298 9.83 6.76 -14.46
C VAL A 298 10.05 8.25 -14.31
N ARG A 299 10.05 8.97 -15.43
CA ARG A 299 10.19 10.43 -15.46
C ARG A 299 9.02 11.12 -14.77
N GLU A 300 7.78 10.69 -15.00
CA GLU A 300 6.59 11.29 -14.39
C GLU A 300 6.52 11.02 -12.88
N VAL A 301 6.92 9.83 -12.41
CA VAL A 301 7.06 9.53 -10.98
C VAL A 301 8.14 10.42 -10.35
N ASN A 302 9.28 10.62 -11.04
CA ASN A 302 10.34 11.51 -10.54
C ASN A 302 9.85 12.98 -10.44
N ILE A 303 9.12 13.49 -11.44
CA ILE A 303 8.50 14.82 -11.41
C ILE A 303 7.56 14.93 -10.20
N SER A 304 6.71 13.92 -9.98
CA SER A 304 5.79 13.88 -8.85
C SER A 304 6.54 13.85 -7.50
N ARG A 305 7.64 13.09 -7.40
CA ARG A 305 8.49 13.04 -6.21
C ARG A 305 9.14 14.41 -5.93
N GLU A 306 9.68 15.09 -6.96
CA GLU A 306 10.25 16.44 -6.79
C GLU A 306 9.19 17.45 -6.36
N TYR A 307 7.96 17.35 -6.87
CA TYR A 307 6.83 18.14 -6.39
C TYR A 307 6.61 17.92 -4.89
N CYS A 308 6.49 16.66 -4.44
CA CYS A 308 6.30 16.31 -3.02
C CYS A 308 7.43 16.86 -2.16
N LYS A 309 8.69 16.65 -2.57
CA LYS A 309 9.88 17.17 -1.89
C LYS A 309 9.81 18.70 -1.72
N GLY A 310 9.45 19.41 -2.79
CA GLY A 310 9.31 20.87 -2.75
C GLY A 310 8.17 21.37 -1.85
N LYS A 311 7.12 20.53 -1.62
CA LYS A 311 6.00 20.87 -0.74
C LYS A 311 6.23 20.49 0.73
N ILE A 312 7.08 19.51 0.99
CA ILE A 312 7.48 19.11 2.34
C ILE A 312 8.57 20.07 2.87
N GLY A 313 9.46 20.54 2.02
CA GLY A 313 10.53 21.49 2.35
C GLY A 313 11.83 20.83 2.76
#